data_bb513c73bc1aa270443744beed3cf0b8
#
_entry.id   bb513c73bc1aa270443744beed3cf0b8
#
_cell.length_a   1.000
_cell.length_b   1.000
_cell.length_c   1.000
_cell.angle_alpha   90.00
_cell.angle_beta   90.00
_cell.angle_gamma   90.00
#
_symmetry.space_group_name_H-M   'P 1'
#
loop_
_entity.id
_entity.type
_entity.pdbx_description
1 polymer ?
#
loop_
_entity_poly.entity_id
_entity_poly.type
_entity_poly.pdbx_seq_one_letter_code
_entity_poly.pdbx_strand_id
1 'polypeptide(L)'
;PGTGLSQGCPTVGGDNESLGPKAVIDWLNGRAKGYTTPYGAEQVVASWCTGKVGMTGTSYDGTIPLAAATTGVKGLEVIIPIAPNTSYYHYYRSHGLVRHPGGYIGEDIDVLYDWINSGEPERREYCDCNVRDQEMMEGFDRVTGDYNEFWAGRDYIHDLGPMRAAMLMAHGFNDW
;
A
#
# COMPACT_ATOMS: atom_id res chain seq x y z
N PRO A 1 5.97 -2.21 4.23
CA PRO A 1 7.42 -2.00 4.02
C PRO A 1 7.84 -0.58 4.40
N GLY A 2 9.12 -0.39 4.81
CA GLY A 2 9.64 0.93 5.15
C GLY A 2 9.18 1.51 6.49
N THR A 3 8.42 0.80 7.28
CA THR A 3 7.94 1.25 8.59
C THR A 3 8.45 0.35 9.71
N GLY A 4 8.78 0.93 10.86
CA GLY A 4 9.26 0.19 12.03
C GLY A 4 10.43 -0.73 11.69
N LEU A 5 10.33 -2.00 12.07
CA LEU A 5 11.35 -3.02 11.81
C LEU A 5 11.18 -3.73 10.46
N SER A 6 10.18 -3.39 9.64
CA SER A 6 9.99 -4.04 8.35
C SER A 6 11.04 -3.59 7.34
N GLN A 7 11.47 -4.52 6.50
CA GLN A 7 12.44 -4.25 5.44
C GLN A 7 11.79 -3.61 4.20
N GLY A 8 12.62 -3.19 3.25
CA GLY A 8 12.20 -2.54 2.01
C GLY A 8 11.87 -1.06 2.19
N CYS A 9 11.43 -0.45 1.12
CA CYS A 9 11.04 0.96 1.09
C CYS A 9 9.51 1.08 0.93
N PRO A 10 8.88 2.11 1.50
CA PRO A 10 7.49 2.42 1.17
C PRO A 10 7.40 2.90 -0.28
N THR A 11 6.35 2.52 -0.98
CA THR A 11 6.10 2.96 -2.37
C THR A 11 4.85 3.81 -2.52
N VAL A 12 4.13 4.02 -1.44
CA VAL A 12 2.87 4.77 -1.37
C VAL A 12 1.87 4.31 -2.43
N GLY A 13 1.24 3.18 -2.14
CA GLY A 13 0.22 2.59 -3.02
C GLY A 13 0.75 1.77 -4.19
N GLY A 14 2.07 1.60 -4.30
CA GLY A 14 2.67 0.75 -5.32
C GLY A 14 2.70 -0.73 -4.93
N ASP A 15 3.52 -1.51 -5.63
CA ASP A 15 3.56 -2.98 -5.49
C ASP A 15 3.84 -3.47 -4.07
N ASN A 16 4.68 -2.76 -3.31
CA ASN A 16 5.02 -3.18 -1.95
C ASN A 16 3.82 -3.20 -1.02
N GLU A 17 2.86 -2.32 -1.21
CA GLU A 17 1.64 -2.21 -0.41
C GLU A 17 0.62 -3.29 -0.76
N SER A 18 0.66 -3.86 -1.95
CA SER A 18 -0.19 -4.98 -2.38
C SER A 18 0.46 -6.33 -2.15
N LEU A 19 1.73 -6.48 -2.51
CA LEU A 19 2.47 -7.76 -2.44
C LEU A 19 2.91 -8.11 -1.02
N GLY A 20 3.19 -7.13 -0.16
CA GLY A 20 3.54 -7.36 1.23
C GLY A 20 2.44 -8.12 2.00
N PRO A 21 1.21 -7.59 2.09
CA PRO A 21 0.12 -8.29 2.74
C PRO A 21 -0.26 -9.59 2.02
N LYS A 22 -0.16 -9.65 0.68
CA LYS A 22 -0.33 -10.90 -0.07
C LYS A 22 0.63 -11.98 0.42
N ALA A 23 1.90 -11.66 0.59
CA ALA A 23 2.91 -12.63 1.07
C ALA A 23 2.60 -13.12 2.49
N VAL A 24 2.11 -12.24 3.38
CA VAL A 24 1.66 -12.63 4.72
C VAL A 24 0.46 -13.57 4.65
N ILE A 25 -0.53 -13.28 3.82
CA ILE A 25 -1.70 -14.15 3.64
C ILE A 25 -1.28 -15.51 3.05
N ASP A 26 -0.35 -15.52 2.10
CA ASP A 26 0.20 -16.76 1.54
C ASP A 26 0.93 -17.58 2.61
N TRP A 27 1.70 -16.94 3.51
CA TRP A 27 2.33 -17.62 4.63
C TRP A 27 1.31 -18.19 5.63
N LEU A 28 0.29 -17.41 6.00
CA LEU A 28 -0.80 -17.87 6.87
C LEU A 28 -1.54 -19.10 6.30
N ASN A 29 -1.48 -19.27 4.99
CA ASN A 29 -2.08 -20.39 4.26
C ASN A 29 -1.08 -21.48 3.86
N GLY A 30 0.17 -21.41 4.32
CA GLY A 30 1.21 -22.41 4.02
C GLY A 30 1.75 -22.35 2.59
N ARG A 31 1.47 -21.30 1.82
CA ARG A 31 1.95 -21.14 0.42
C ARG A 31 3.24 -20.34 0.32
N ALA A 32 3.61 -19.60 1.37
CA ALA A 32 4.90 -18.91 1.47
C ALA A 32 5.64 -19.36 2.72
N LYS A 33 6.96 -19.21 2.70
CA LYS A 33 7.82 -19.51 3.86
C LYS A 33 7.93 -18.30 4.75
N GLY A 34 7.82 -18.52 6.06
CA GLY A 34 8.13 -17.55 7.11
C GLY A 34 9.29 -18.04 7.97
N TYR A 35 10.02 -17.12 8.58
CA TYR A 35 11.18 -17.43 9.40
C TYR A 35 11.12 -16.65 10.72
N THR A 36 11.81 -17.16 11.76
CA THR A 36 11.85 -16.53 13.08
C THR A 36 12.62 -15.20 13.09
N THR A 37 13.52 -15.01 12.14
CA THR A 37 14.32 -13.79 11.99
C THR A 37 14.52 -13.44 10.51
N PRO A 38 14.80 -12.18 10.16
CA PRO A 38 14.97 -11.75 8.76
C PRO A 38 16.04 -12.52 7.98
N TYR A 39 17.06 -13.02 8.66
CA TYR A 39 18.19 -13.73 8.04
C TYR A 39 18.34 -15.16 8.59
N GLY A 40 17.35 -15.63 9.36
CA GLY A 40 17.38 -16.96 9.97
C GLY A 40 17.00 -18.07 9.01
N ALA A 41 17.41 -19.29 9.34
CA ALA A 41 17.03 -20.51 8.59
C ALA A 41 15.87 -21.28 9.24
N GLU A 42 15.48 -20.93 10.47
CA GLU A 42 14.41 -21.60 11.20
C GLU A 42 13.04 -21.16 10.66
N GLN A 43 12.34 -22.08 10.04
CA GLN A 43 11.01 -21.82 9.47
C GLN A 43 9.94 -21.82 10.54
N VAL A 44 8.96 -20.92 10.38
CA VAL A 44 7.75 -20.86 11.18
C VAL A 44 6.55 -21.15 10.29
N VAL A 45 5.72 -22.08 10.74
CA VAL A 45 4.46 -22.42 10.09
C VAL A 45 3.31 -21.92 10.96
N ALA A 46 2.34 -21.25 10.38
CA ALA A 46 1.15 -20.73 11.07
C ALA A 46 0.13 -21.85 11.31
N SER A 47 0.53 -22.89 12.04
CA SER A 47 -0.32 -24.08 12.32
C SER A 47 -1.59 -23.76 13.12
N TRP A 48 -1.64 -22.59 13.75
CA TRP A 48 -2.79 -22.06 14.50
C TRP A 48 -3.80 -21.33 13.59
N CYS A 49 -3.43 -20.99 12.35
CA CYS A 49 -4.29 -20.26 11.43
C CYS A 49 -5.23 -21.22 10.69
N THR A 50 -6.48 -20.82 10.52
CA THR A 50 -7.47 -21.58 9.74
C THR A 50 -7.32 -21.40 8.24
N GLY A 51 -6.42 -20.53 7.79
CA GLY A 51 -6.29 -20.11 6.40
C GLY A 51 -7.28 -19.02 5.97
N LYS A 52 -8.24 -18.65 6.81
CA LYS A 52 -9.18 -17.57 6.56
C LYS A 52 -8.66 -16.30 7.20
N VAL A 53 -8.47 -15.26 6.39
CA VAL A 53 -7.90 -13.99 6.81
C VAL A 53 -8.91 -12.87 6.59
N GLY A 54 -9.04 -11.99 7.57
CA GLY A 54 -9.74 -10.72 7.44
C GLY A 54 -8.73 -9.58 7.56
N MET A 55 -8.97 -8.48 6.83
CA MET A 55 -8.17 -7.26 6.95
C MET A 55 -9.06 -6.07 7.23
N THR A 56 -8.60 -5.16 8.11
CA THR A 56 -9.26 -3.90 8.40
C THR A 56 -8.22 -2.83 8.67
N GLY A 57 -8.57 -1.59 8.42
CA GLY A 57 -7.74 -0.44 8.73
C GLY A 57 -8.37 0.86 8.27
N THR A 58 -7.81 1.97 8.72
CA THR A 58 -8.32 3.33 8.42
C THR A 58 -7.31 4.11 7.60
N SER A 59 -7.77 4.93 6.65
CA SER A 59 -6.93 5.79 5.82
C SER A 59 -5.93 4.97 4.99
N TYR A 60 -4.62 5.19 5.11
CA TYR A 60 -3.59 4.40 4.43
C TYR A 60 -3.72 2.90 4.74
N ASP A 61 -3.94 2.56 6.02
CA ASP A 61 -4.16 1.18 6.45
C ASP A 61 -5.53 0.63 5.98
N GLY A 62 -6.47 1.49 5.60
CA GLY A 62 -7.71 1.12 4.92
C GLY A 62 -7.51 0.84 3.44
N THR A 63 -6.56 1.51 2.80
CA THR A 63 -6.18 1.28 1.40
C THR A 63 -5.45 -0.05 1.21
N ILE A 64 -4.60 -0.45 2.16
CA ILE A 64 -3.83 -1.72 2.08
C ILE A 64 -4.73 -2.96 1.91
N PRO A 65 -5.86 -3.14 2.61
CA PRO A 65 -6.79 -4.24 2.34
C PRO A 65 -7.35 -4.27 0.92
N LEU A 66 -7.62 -3.10 0.32
CA LEU A 66 -8.04 -3.02 -1.08
C LEU A 66 -6.91 -3.49 -2.00
N ALA A 67 -5.71 -2.94 -1.82
CA ALA A 67 -4.52 -3.31 -2.59
C ALA A 67 -4.22 -4.83 -2.48
N ALA A 68 -4.35 -5.41 -1.30
CA ALA A 68 -4.21 -6.85 -1.12
C ALA A 68 -5.28 -7.65 -1.88
N ALA A 69 -6.53 -7.18 -1.84
CA ALA A 69 -7.66 -7.86 -2.47
C ALA A 69 -7.57 -7.85 -4.01
N THR A 70 -7.04 -6.79 -4.62
CA THR A 70 -6.84 -6.72 -6.08
C THR A 70 -5.85 -7.77 -6.59
N THR A 71 -4.95 -8.28 -5.73
CA THR A 71 -4.06 -9.39 -6.10
C THR A 71 -4.78 -10.72 -6.30
N GLY A 72 -6.04 -10.84 -5.90
CA GLY A 72 -6.81 -12.08 -5.94
C GLY A 72 -6.28 -13.16 -4.99
N VAL A 73 -5.52 -12.79 -3.95
CA VAL A 73 -4.89 -13.73 -3.01
C VAL A 73 -5.93 -14.63 -2.35
N LYS A 74 -5.71 -15.93 -2.41
CA LYS A 74 -6.59 -16.93 -1.80
C LYS A 74 -6.47 -16.89 -0.28
N GLY A 75 -7.62 -17.03 0.41
CA GLY A 75 -7.67 -17.01 1.86
C GLY A 75 -7.94 -15.62 2.45
N LEU A 76 -7.93 -14.55 1.66
CA LEU A 76 -8.49 -13.27 2.06
C LEU A 76 -10.01 -13.33 1.88
N GLU A 77 -10.74 -13.48 2.99
CA GLU A 77 -12.19 -13.73 2.98
C GLU A 77 -13.00 -12.44 3.13
N VAL A 78 -12.50 -11.49 3.92
CA VAL A 78 -13.19 -10.23 4.20
C VAL A 78 -12.21 -9.07 4.34
N ILE A 79 -12.63 -7.91 3.83
CA ILE A 79 -11.94 -6.64 4.06
C ILE A 79 -12.92 -5.60 4.61
N ILE A 80 -12.45 -4.80 5.57
CA ILE A 80 -13.21 -3.68 6.14
C ILE A 80 -12.36 -2.42 6.00
N PRO A 81 -12.31 -1.83 4.80
CA PRO A 81 -11.60 -0.57 4.56
C PRO A 81 -12.40 0.60 5.14
N ILE A 82 -11.76 1.43 5.95
CA ILE A 82 -12.36 2.63 6.54
C ILE A 82 -11.63 3.83 5.95
N ALA A 83 -12.36 4.73 5.30
CA ALA A 83 -11.85 5.90 4.59
C ALA A 83 -10.63 5.57 3.68
N PRO A 84 -10.74 4.53 2.82
CA PRO A 84 -9.64 4.14 1.96
C PRO A 84 -9.46 5.10 0.79
N ASN A 85 -8.25 5.13 0.24
CA ASN A 85 -7.99 5.71 -1.07
C ASN A 85 -8.03 4.60 -2.13
N THR A 86 -8.81 4.79 -3.18
CA THR A 86 -8.94 3.84 -4.29
C THR A 86 -8.07 4.18 -5.50
N SER A 87 -7.64 5.44 -5.61
CA SER A 87 -6.75 5.92 -6.66
C SER A 87 -5.93 7.10 -6.15
N TYR A 88 -4.63 6.93 -6.08
CA TYR A 88 -3.73 8.01 -5.68
C TYR A 88 -3.71 9.14 -6.72
N TYR A 89 -3.95 8.84 -8.00
CA TYR A 89 -4.11 9.87 -9.01
C TYR A 89 -5.28 10.79 -8.69
N HIS A 90 -6.46 10.24 -8.48
CA HIS A 90 -7.65 11.05 -8.17
C HIS A 90 -7.53 11.79 -6.82
N TYR A 91 -6.69 11.30 -5.92
CA TYR A 91 -6.43 11.94 -4.64
C TYR A 91 -5.53 13.18 -4.77
N TYR A 92 -4.49 13.12 -5.62
CA TYR A 92 -3.48 14.18 -5.77
C TYR A 92 -3.60 15.00 -7.06
N ARG A 93 -4.42 14.59 -8.01
CA ARG A 93 -4.60 15.23 -9.31
C ARG A 93 -6.07 15.48 -9.60
N SER A 94 -6.34 16.55 -10.33
CA SER A 94 -7.68 16.89 -10.79
C SER A 94 -7.60 17.41 -12.22
N HIS A 95 -7.92 16.56 -13.21
CA HIS A 95 -7.90 16.92 -14.62
C HIS A 95 -6.57 17.56 -15.07
N GLY A 96 -5.43 16.96 -14.71
CA GLY A 96 -4.10 17.48 -15.02
C GLY A 96 -3.60 18.57 -14.09
N LEU A 97 -4.39 19.02 -13.12
CA LEU A 97 -3.94 19.96 -12.11
C LEU A 97 -3.35 19.20 -10.91
N VAL A 98 -2.19 19.63 -10.46
CA VAL A 98 -1.67 19.20 -9.16
C VAL A 98 -2.57 19.79 -8.10
N ARG A 99 -3.21 18.92 -7.37
CA ARG A 99 -4.13 19.24 -6.30
C ARG A 99 -3.58 18.70 -5.00
N HIS A 100 -3.64 19.48 -3.95
CA HIS A 100 -3.38 18.94 -2.63
C HIS A 100 -4.69 18.75 -1.85
N PRO A 101 -4.80 17.69 -1.05
CA PRO A 101 -6.03 17.39 -0.32
C PRO A 101 -6.29 18.33 0.87
N GLY A 102 -5.60 19.44 0.94
CA GLY A 102 -5.75 20.45 1.99
C GLY A 102 -4.98 20.10 3.26
N GLY A 103 -4.85 21.11 4.12
CA GLY A 103 -4.18 20.96 5.41
C GLY A 103 -2.67 20.66 5.32
N TYR A 104 -2.19 19.96 6.29
CA TYR A 104 -0.77 19.76 6.55
C TYR A 104 -0.12 18.65 5.71
N ILE A 105 -0.89 17.78 5.11
CA ILE A 105 -0.41 16.74 4.16
C ILE A 105 -0.71 17.11 2.71
N GLY A 106 -0.80 18.39 2.45
CA GLY A 106 -1.41 18.90 1.26
C GLY A 106 -0.53 19.08 0.06
N GLU A 107 0.73 18.72 0.07
CA GLU A 107 1.58 19.01 -1.07
C GLU A 107 1.46 17.96 -2.17
N ASP A 108 1.92 16.74 -1.91
CA ASP A 108 1.84 15.67 -2.91
C ASP A 108 2.17 14.30 -2.28
N ILE A 109 2.25 13.27 -3.09
CA ILE A 109 2.49 11.89 -2.68
C ILE A 109 3.86 11.70 -1.98
N ASP A 110 4.86 12.50 -2.30
CA ASP A 110 6.17 12.49 -1.65
C ASP A 110 6.10 12.95 -0.17
N VAL A 111 5.19 13.86 0.16
CA VAL A 111 4.95 14.26 1.55
C VAL A 111 4.31 13.12 2.35
N LEU A 112 3.38 12.39 1.74
CA LEU A 112 2.83 11.19 2.37
C LEU A 112 3.92 10.11 2.55
N TYR A 113 4.82 9.98 1.57
CA TYR A 113 5.98 9.09 1.70
C TYR A 113 6.82 9.44 2.94
N ASP A 114 7.15 10.70 3.15
CA ASP A 114 7.94 11.15 4.31
C ASP A 114 7.28 10.80 5.64
N TRP A 115 5.96 10.87 5.71
CA TRP A 115 5.21 10.49 6.89
C TRP A 115 5.29 9.00 7.22
N ILE A 116 5.28 8.14 6.21
CA ILE A 116 5.26 6.69 6.42
C ILE A 116 6.65 6.07 6.50
N ASN A 117 7.68 6.72 5.93
CA ASN A 117 9.06 6.23 5.96
C ASN A 117 9.69 6.41 7.35
N SER A 118 9.40 5.49 8.26
CA SER A 118 9.78 5.54 9.68
C SER A 118 10.74 4.43 10.11
N GLY A 119 11.45 3.84 9.15
CA GLY A 119 12.40 2.75 9.43
C GLY A 119 13.70 3.19 10.09
N GLU A 120 14.63 2.24 10.19
CA GLU A 120 15.97 2.50 10.67
C GLU A 120 16.67 3.60 9.84
N PRO A 121 17.50 4.48 10.46
CA PRO A 121 18.05 5.66 9.79
C PRO A 121 18.78 5.38 8.48
N GLU A 122 19.64 4.36 8.44
CA GLU A 122 20.39 3.98 7.23
C GLU A 122 19.47 3.53 6.09
N ARG A 123 18.42 2.78 6.43
CA ARG A 123 17.42 2.36 5.44
C ARG A 123 16.59 3.54 4.97
N ARG A 124 16.22 4.46 5.87
CA ARG A 124 15.48 5.67 5.50
C ARG A 124 16.26 6.50 4.48
N GLU A 125 17.55 6.74 4.73
CA GLU A 125 18.42 7.45 3.81
C GLU A 125 18.48 6.77 2.43
N TYR A 126 18.65 5.45 2.41
CA TYR A 126 18.62 4.68 1.17
C TYR A 126 17.29 4.82 0.43
N CYS A 127 16.17 4.68 1.13
CA CYS A 127 14.84 4.78 0.55
C CYS A 127 14.52 6.20 0.08
N ASP A 128 14.92 7.20 0.83
CA ASP A 128 14.75 8.61 0.42
C ASP A 128 15.49 8.87 -0.90
N CYS A 129 16.75 8.50 -0.99
CA CYS A 129 17.55 8.75 -2.20
C CYS A 129 17.05 7.96 -3.42
N ASN A 130 16.64 6.71 -3.26
CA ASN A 130 16.35 5.84 -4.41
C ASN A 130 14.86 5.78 -4.78
N VAL A 131 13.96 5.95 -3.81
CA VAL A 131 12.53 5.88 -4.05
C VAL A 131 11.91 7.27 -4.11
N ARG A 132 12.04 8.09 -3.04
CA ARG A 132 11.42 9.43 -3.05
C ARG A 132 12.06 10.34 -4.09
N ASP A 133 13.39 10.53 -4.02
CA ASP A 133 14.11 11.58 -4.78
C ASP A 133 14.40 11.17 -6.23
N GLN A 134 14.21 9.90 -6.58
CA GLN A 134 14.35 9.41 -7.95
C GLN A 134 13.03 8.87 -8.49
N GLU A 135 12.64 7.64 -8.12
CA GLU A 135 11.48 6.96 -8.71
C GLU A 135 10.18 7.78 -8.60
N MET A 136 9.89 8.31 -7.40
CA MET A 136 8.68 9.09 -7.21
C MET A 136 8.76 10.45 -7.91
N MET A 137 9.88 11.19 -7.77
CA MET A 137 10.06 12.50 -8.38
C MET A 137 10.01 12.47 -9.90
N GLU A 138 10.47 11.39 -10.52
CA GLU A 138 10.34 11.16 -11.96
C GLU A 138 8.91 10.75 -12.35
N GLY A 139 8.24 9.96 -11.51
CA GLY A 139 6.97 9.33 -11.84
C GLY A 139 5.72 10.20 -11.63
N PHE A 140 5.64 10.97 -10.55
CA PHE A 140 4.38 11.66 -10.21
C PHE A 140 4.08 12.91 -11.05
N ASP A 141 5.05 13.40 -11.81
CA ASP A 141 4.93 14.50 -12.77
C ASP A 141 4.10 15.71 -12.30
N ARG A 142 4.78 16.65 -11.65
CA ARG A 142 4.18 17.92 -11.25
C ARG A 142 4.05 18.94 -12.37
N VAL A 143 4.66 18.67 -13.53
CA VAL A 143 4.71 19.63 -14.63
C VAL A 143 3.44 19.56 -15.46
N THR A 144 3.08 18.36 -15.90
CA THR A 144 1.85 18.15 -16.68
C THR A 144 0.64 17.76 -15.82
N GLY A 145 0.87 17.05 -14.73
CA GLY A 145 -0.17 16.49 -13.89
C GLY A 145 -0.94 15.35 -14.57
N ASP A 146 -0.44 14.83 -15.67
CA ASP A 146 -1.11 13.81 -16.47
C ASP A 146 -1.08 12.43 -15.80
N TYR A 147 -2.07 11.62 -16.13
CA TYR A 147 -2.11 10.21 -15.77
C TYR A 147 -1.06 9.43 -16.58
N ASN A 148 -0.22 8.68 -15.89
CA ASN A 148 0.86 7.91 -16.47
C ASN A 148 1.03 6.55 -15.76
N GLU A 149 2.05 5.76 -16.10
CA GLU A 149 2.29 4.44 -15.54
C GLU A 149 2.54 4.46 -14.02
N PHE A 150 3.15 5.51 -13.49
CA PHE A 150 3.35 5.68 -12.05
C PHE A 150 2.00 5.72 -11.30
N TRP A 151 1.05 6.49 -11.84
CA TRP A 151 -0.30 6.58 -11.29
C TRP A 151 -1.14 5.34 -11.55
N ALA A 152 -0.97 4.72 -12.74
CA ALA A 152 -1.66 3.48 -13.07
C ALA A 152 -1.33 2.34 -12.08
N GLY A 153 -0.07 2.22 -11.65
CA GLY A 153 0.33 1.27 -10.62
C GLY A 153 -0.21 1.56 -9.20
N ARG A 154 -0.88 2.70 -9.03
CA ARG A 154 -1.46 3.19 -7.77
C ARG A 154 -2.97 3.46 -7.88
N ASP A 155 -3.61 2.87 -8.88
CA ASP A 155 -5.02 3.03 -9.19
C ASP A 155 -5.72 1.66 -9.17
N TYR A 156 -6.27 1.30 -8.02
CA TYR A 156 -6.89 0.00 -7.79
C TYR A 156 -8.25 -0.17 -8.46
N ILE A 157 -8.82 0.91 -9.04
CA ILE A 157 -10.14 0.85 -9.70
C ILE A 157 -10.09 -0.07 -10.92
N HIS A 158 -8.93 -0.18 -11.56
CA HIS A 158 -8.77 -1.02 -12.75
C HIS A 158 -8.53 -2.51 -12.44
N ASP A 159 -8.20 -2.85 -11.18
CA ASP A 159 -7.78 -4.19 -10.77
C ASP A 159 -8.84 -4.95 -9.93
N LEU A 160 -10.11 -4.59 -10.09
CA LEU A 160 -11.19 -5.19 -9.29
C LEU A 160 -11.54 -6.63 -9.70
N GLY A 161 -11.21 -7.04 -10.92
CA GLY A 161 -11.57 -8.35 -11.47
C GLY A 161 -11.13 -9.56 -10.63
N PRO A 162 -9.91 -9.59 -10.08
CA PRO A 162 -9.43 -10.69 -9.26
C PRO A 162 -10.00 -10.77 -7.85
N MET A 163 -10.62 -9.69 -7.34
CA MET A 163 -11.12 -9.62 -5.97
C MET A 163 -12.16 -10.71 -5.66
N ARG A 164 -12.01 -11.35 -4.51
CA ARG A 164 -12.90 -12.41 -4.02
C ARG A 164 -13.41 -12.17 -2.61
N ALA A 165 -12.70 -11.33 -1.84
CA ALA A 165 -13.05 -11.00 -0.48
C ALA A 165 -14.40 -10.25 -0.40
N ALA A 166 -15.22 -10.59 0.58
CA ALA A 166 -16.37 -9.77 0.92
C ALA A 166 -15.88 -8.41 1.46
N MET A 167 -16.59 -7.33 1.13
CA MET A 167 -16.18 -5.99 1.52
C MET A 167 -17.29 -5.26 2.28
N LEU A 168 -16.93 -4.68 3.42
CA LEU A 168 -17.72 -3.69 4.13
C LEU A 168 -16.92 -2.39 4.19
N MET A 169 -17.24 -1.43 3.34
CA MET A 169 -16.54 -0.14 3.30
C MET A 169 -17.25 0.89 4.18
N ALA A 170 -16.48 1.60 5.00
CA ALA A 170 -16.94 2.76 5.75
C ALA A 170 -16.23 4.01 5.25
N HIS A 171 -17.00 5.10 5.02
CA HIS A 171 -16.47 6.38 4.53
C HIS A 171 -17.29 7.55 5.03
N GLY A 172 -16.64 8.66 5.33
CA GLY A 172 -17.33 9.89 5.69
C GLY A 172 -17.90 10.62 4.47
N PHE A 173 -19.07 11.23 4.57
CA PHE A 173 -19.65 12.01 3.46
C PHE A 173 -18.84 13.25 3.08
N ASN A 174 -18.06 13.80 4.03
CA ASN A 174 -17.22 14.97 3.82
C ASN A 174 -15.73 14.63 3.67
N ASP A 175 -15.42 13.36 3.50
CA ASP A 175 -14.08 12.89 3.20
C ASP A 175 -13.86 12.94 1.67
N TRP A 176 -12.62 13.17 1.22
CA TRP A 176 -12.28 13.30 -0.20
C TRP A 176 -11.53 12.09 -0.75
#